data_bf85bbdff4518414977933626b6553df
#
_entry.id   bf85bbdff4518414977933626b6553df
#
_cell.length_a   1.000
_cell.length_b   1.000
_cell.length_c   1.000
_cell.angle_alpha   90.00
_cell.angle_beta   90.00
_cell.angle_gamma   90.00
#
_symmetry.space_group_name_H-M   'P 1'
#
loop_
_entity.id
_entity.type
_entity.pdbx_description
1 polymer ?
#
loop_
_entity_poly.entity_id
_entity_poly.type
_entity_poly.pdbx_seq_one_letter_code
_entity_poly.pdbx_strand_id
1 'polypeptide(L)'
;GSWRPVQGFKVVVIAGLPTLCSVFWTLGIMGYTGYEVTMTVIIVGPILLALGVSYGLHITNRYAEETGTKDEKIRQSLASTGRAVFLSAVTTVIGFISLTFTPMKPIETVGIALSGGIVIVYFLTMTMVPNLTLLLDLRKPKHPPLPVFEKVVQVPIKWSKGVIAIFMVMIFISGFWGQENVEENID
;
A
#
# COMPACT_ATOMS: atom_id res chain seq x y z
N GLY A 1 -23.71 -12.16 -16.67
CA GLY A 1 -22.33 -12.62 -16.42
C GLY A 1 -21.21 -11.75 -16.97
N SER A 2 -21.46 -10.89 -17.96
CA SER A 2 -20.40 -10.12 -18.65
C SER A 2 -19.91 -8.85 -17.93
N TRP A 3 -20.56 -8.43 -16.86
CA TRP A 3 -20.25 -7.17 -16.14
C TRP A 3 -19.08 -7.27 -15.18
N ARG A 4 -18.75 -8.46 -14.71
CA ARG A 4 -17.72 -8.69 -13.69
C ARG A 4 -16.30 -8.33 -14.14
N PRO A 5 -15.80 -8.76 -15.31
CA PRO A 5 -14.43 -8.44 -15.74
C PRO A 5 -14.23 -6.96 -16.04
N VAL A 6 -15.27 -6.29 -16.62
CA VAL A 6 -15.21 -4.86 -16.94
C VAL A 6 -15.07 -4.00 -15.68
N GLN A 7 -15.81 -4.31 -14.61
CA GLN A 7 -15.72 -3.57 -13.35
C GLN A 7 -14.37 -3.82 -12.64
N GLY A 8 -13.86 -5.05 -12.70
CA GLY A 8 -12.51 -5.36 -12.19
C GLY A 8 -11.43 -4.58 -12.95
N PHE A 9 -11.51 -4.52 -14.27
CA PHE A 9 -10.59 -3.74 -15.09
C PHE A 9 -10.64 -2.24 -14.77
N LYS A 10 -11.83 -1.67 -14.53
CA LYS A 10 -11.98 -0.28 -14.10
C LYS A 10 -11.24 -0.02 -12.77
N VAL A 11 -11.37 -0.91 -11.79
CA VAL A 11 -10.65 -0.77 -10.51
C VAL A 11 -9.14 -0.78 -10.72
N VAL A 12 -8.63 -1.68 -11.57
CA VAL A 12 -7.20 -1.74 -11.90
C VAL A 12 -6.73 -0.43 -12.55
N VAL A 13 -7.50 0.14 -13.48
CA VAL A 13 -7.18 1.42 -14.11
C VAL A 13 -7.22 2.57 -13.09
N ILE A 14 -8.27 2.62 -12.25
CA ILE A 14 -8.45 3.70 -11.26
C ILE A 14 -7.30 3.71 -10.23
N ALA A 15 -6.87 2.54 -9.77
CA ALA A 15 -5.78 2.44 -8.80
C ALA A 15 -4.39 2.46 -9.47
N GLY A 16 -4.26 1.86 -10.64
CA GLY A 16 -2.97 1.70 -11.33
C GLY A 16 -2.48 2.95 -12.03
N LEU A 17 -3.37 3.71 -12.71
CA LEU A 17 -2.95 4.87 -13.49
C LEU A 17 -2.29 5.97 -12.63
N PRO A 18 -2.87 6.43 -11.51
CA PRO A 18 -2.22 7.40 -10.63
C PRO A 18 -0.87 6.91 -10.12
N THR A 19 -0.80 5.63 -9.84
CA THR A 19 0.41 4.99 -9.31
C THR A 19 1.53 4.94 -10.34
N LEU A 20 1.22 4.55 -11.59
CA LEU A 20 2.18 4.59 -12.69
C LEU A 20 2.69 6.00 -12.93
N CYS A 21 1.80 6.99 -12.98
CA CYS A 21 2.18 8.40 -13.11
C CYS A 21 3.14 8.83 -12.00
N SER A 22 2.91 8.38 -10.76
CA SER A 22 3.78 8.73 -9.62
C SER A 22 5.18 8.12 -9.75
N VAL A 23 5.29 6.88 -10.24
CA VAL A 23 6.59 6.24 -10.48
C VAL A 23 7.37 7.01 -11.55
N PHE A 24 6.74 7.34 -12.68
CA PHE A 24 7.39 8.11 -13.74
C PHE A 24 7.81 9.50 -13.26
N TRP A 25 6.98 10.19 -12.49
CA TRP A 25 7.31 11.49 -11.93
C TRP A 25 8.48 11.40 -10.95
N THR A 26 8.47 10.41 -10.06
CA THR A 26 9.55 10.23 -9.08
C THR A 26 10.88 9.95 -9.77
N LEU A 27 10.92 9.01 -10.72
CA LEU A 27 12.13 8.68 -11.47
C LEU A 27 12.57 9.84 -12.37
N GLY A 28 11.62 10.56 -12.97
CA GLY A 28 11.90 11.74 -13.78
C GLY A 28 12.53 12.88 -12.97
N ILE A 29 12.01 13.17 -11.78
CA ILE A 29 12.57 14.18 -10.87
C ILE A 29 13.97 13.76 -10.42
N MET A 30 14.20 12.49 -10.08
CA MET A 30 15.53 11.98 -9.72
C MET A 30 16.53 12.17 -10.85
N GLY A 31 16.15 11.80 -12.08
CA GLY A 31 17.00 11.98 -13.25
C GLY A 31 17.32 13.45 -13.51
N TYR A 32 16.33 14.33 -13.37
CA TYR A 32 16.51 15.78 -13.55
C TYR A 32 17.39 16.41 -12.47
N THR A 33 17.33 15.95 -11.23
CA THR A 33 18.13 16.44 -10.11
C THR A 33 19.56 15.85 -10.08
N GLY A 34 19.90 14.98 -11.03
CA GLY A 34 21.24 14.40 -11.15
C GLY A 34 21.55 13.28 -10.17
N TYR A 35 20.53 12.70 -9.53
CA TYR A 35 20.75 11.49 -8.73
C TYR A 35 21.05 10.30 -9.63
N GLU A 36 22.11 9.57 -9.31
CA GLU A 36 22.48 8.36 -10.06
C GLU A 36 21.42 7.27 -9.86
N VAL A 37 20.89 6.76 -10.97
CA VAL A 37 19.98 5.62 -10.97
C VAL A 37 20.79 4.33 -10.80
N THR A 38 21.12 4.01 -9.58
CA THR A 38 21.85 2.78 -9.23
C THR A 38 20.91 1.56 -9.24
N MET A 39 21.50 0.35 -9.23
CA MET A 39 20.71 -0.89 -9.08
C MET A 39 19.75 -0.86 -7.88
N THR A 40 20.13 -0.16 -6.81
CA THR A 40 19.31 -0.03 -5.61
C THR A 40 18.05 0.83 -5.86
N VAL A 41 18.10 1.80 -6.75
CA VAL A 41 16.95 2.66 -7.10
C VAL A 41 15.87 1.89 -7.86
N ILE A 42 16.21 0.77 -8.50
CA ILE A 42 15.23 -0.07 -9.21
C ILE A 42 14.09 -0.54 -8.28
N ILE A 43 14.37 -0.73 -6.98
CA ILE A 43 13.35 -1.15 -6.00
C ILE A 43 12.30 -0.06 -5.71
N VAL A 44 12.58 1.20 -6.01
CA VAL A 44 11.67 2.33 -5.78
C VAL A 44 10.35 2.14 -6.56
N GLY A 45 10.45 1.73 -7.83
CA GLY A 45 9.28 1.52 -8.67
C GLY A 45 8.28 0.51 -8.08
N PRO A 46 8.67 -0.73 -7.82
CA PRO A 46 7.79 -1.74 -7.21
C PRO A 46 7.19 -1.32 -5.86
N ILE A 47 7.96 -0.63 -5.00
CA ILE A 47 7.46 -0.16 -3.70
C ILE A 47 6.38 0.91 -3.89
N LEU A 48 6.63 1.89 -4.75
CA LEU A 48 5.64 2.93 -5.05
C LEU A 48 4.38 2.35 -5.71
N LEU A 49 4.54 1.36 -6.61
CA LEU A 49 3.41 0.65 -7.21
C LEU A 49 2.57 -0.06 -6.15
N ALA A 50 3.18 -0.78 -5.23
CA ALA A 50 2.48 -1.49 -4.17
C ALA A 50 1.69 -0.53 -3.26
N LEU A 51 2.33 0.57 -2.83
CA LEU A 51 1.70 1.56 -1.97
C LEU A 51 0.56 2.30 -2.68
N GLY A 52 0.78 2.77 -3.90
CA GLY A 52 -0.22 3.53 -4.64
C GLY A 52 -1.44 2.71 -5.02
N VAL A 53 -1.25 1.46 -5.47
CA VAL A 53 -2.36 0.54 -5.72
C VAL A 53 -3.13 0.27 -4.43
N SER A 54 -2.43 0.06 -3.30
CA SER A 54 -3.07 -0.12 -2.00
C SER A 54 -3.91 1.09 -1.60
N TYR A 55 -3.40 2.30 -1.73
CA TYR A 55 -4.13 3.54 -1.44
C TYR A 55 -5.37 3.69 -2.33
N GLY A 56 -5.21 3.45 -3.64
CA GLY A 56 -6.32 3.50 -4.59
C GLY A 56 -7.41 2.47 -4.28
N LEU A 57 -7.02 1.23 -3.93
CA LEU A 57 -7.96 0.18 -3.55
C LEU A 57 -8.70 0.50 -2.26
N HIS A 58 -8.05 1.08 -1.26
CA HIS A 58 -8.72 1.50 -0.03
C HIS A 58 -9.82 2.52 -0.30
N ILE A 59 -9.55 3.54 -1.13
CA ILE A 59 -10.53 4.56 -1.48
C ILE A 59 -11.68 3.95 -2.30
N THR A 60 -11.38 3.13 -3.32
CA THR A 60 -12.41 2.51 -4.16
C THR A 60 -13.27 1.51 -3.40
N ASN A 61 -12.69 0.77 -2.45
CA ASN A 61 -13.45 -0.14 -1.59
C ASN A 61 -14.40 0.64 -0.69
N ARG A 62 -13.90 1.70 -0.06
CA ARG A 62 -14.74 2.55 0.79
C ARG A 62 -15.86 3.20 0.01
N TYR A 63 -15.57 3.73 -1.20
CA TYR A 63 -16.60 4.26 -2.09
C TYR A 63 -17.71 3.23 -2.39
N ALA A 64 -17.35 1.97 -2.55
CA ALA A 64 -18.35 0.91 -2.81
C ALA A 64 -19.23 0.58 -1.59
N GLU A 65 -18.73 0.82 -0.38
CA GLU A 65 -19.45 0.58 0.88
C GLU A 65 -20.42 1.71 1.24
N GLU A 66 -20.11 2.95 0.81
CA GLU A 66 -20.93 4.12 1.13
C GLU A 66 -22.29 4.11 0.39
N THR A 67 -23.28 4.75 1.00
CA THR A 67 -24.62 4.92 0.46
C THR A 67 -24.89 6.39 0.18
N GLY A 68 -25.72 6.69 -0.82
CA GLY A 68 -26.07 8.07 -1.21
C GLY A 68 -25.73 8.38 -2.67
N THR A 69 -25.67 9.66 -2.99
CA THR A 69 -25.27 10.16 -4.31
C THR A 69 -23.78 9.91 -4.58
N LYS A 70 -23.36 9.95 -5.84
CA LYS A 70 -21.96 9.72 -6.20
C LYS A 70 -21.00 10.69 -5.48
N ASP A 71 -21.39 11.95 -5.40
CA ASP A 71 -20.57 13.00 -4.75
C ASP A 71 -20.50 12.80 -3.23
N GLU A 72 -21.60 12.44 -2.59
CA GLU A 72 -21.61 12.12 -1.16
C GLU A 72 -20.71 10.93 -0.84
N LYS A 73 -20.80 9.87 -1.62
CA LYS A 73 -19.93 8.68 -1.47
C LYS A 73 -18.45 9.02 -1.55
N ILE A 74 -18.05 9.85 -2.51
CA ILE A 74 -16.65 10.28 -2.66
C ILE A 74 -16.22 11.12 -1.47
N ARG A 75 -17.03 12.09 -1.06
CA ARG A 75 -16.71 12.94 0.10
C ARG A 75 -16.53 12.11 1.37
N GLN A 76 -17.44 11.17 1.64
CA GLN A 76 -17.36 10.29 2.79
C GLN A 76 -16.15 9.34 2.72
N SER A 77 -15.87 8.79 1.54
CA SER A 77 -14.71 7.92 1.33
C SER A 77 -13.39 8.67 1.57
N LEU A 78 -13.27 9.89 1.05
CA LEU A 78 -12.08 10.72 1.25
C LEU A 78 -11.95 11.20 2.70
N ALA A 79 -13.06 11.57 3.35
CA ALA A 79 -13.03 12.04 4.73
C ALA A 79 -12.59 10.95 5.71
N SER A 80 -13.02 9.70 5.49
CA SER A 80 -12.68 8.58 6.37
C SER A 80 -11.37 7.92 5.97
N THR A 81 -11.31 7.38 4.76
CA THR A 81 -10.16 6.62 4.27
C THR A 81 -8.97 7.51 3.89
N GLY A 82 -9.23 8.69 3.34
CA GLY A 82 -8.17 9.64 2.99
C GLY A 82 -7.32 10.05 4.19
N ARG A 83 -7.96 10.23 5.37
CA ARG A 83 -7.25 10.51 6.62
C ARG A 83 -6.36 9.33 7.05
N ALA A 84 -6.87 8.10 6.96
CA ALA A 84 -6.10 6.90 7.30
C ALA A 84 -4.90 6.72 6.36
N VAL A 85 -5.12 6.90 5.05
CA VAL A 85 -4.06 6.85 4.03
C VAL A 85 -3.02 7.97 4.25
N PHE A 86 -3.45 9.17 4.64
CA PHE A 86 -2.54 10.26 4.98
C PHE A 86 -1.61 9.90 6.14
N LEU A 87 -2.16 9.40 7.24
CA LEU A 87 -1.36 8.98 8.39
C LEU A 87 -0.38 7.86 8.02
N SER A 88 -0.83 6.88 7.22
CA SER A 88 0.03 5.82 6.69
C SER A 88 1.16 6.38 5.82
N ALA A 89 0.85 7.32 4.92
CA ALA A 89 1.85 7.96 4.08
C ALA A 89 2.89 8.73 4.91
N VAL A 90 2.44 9.52 5.90
CA VAL A 90 3.33 10.29 6.79
C VAL A 90 4.28 9.37 7.55
N THR A 91 3.77 8.30 8.18
CA THR A 91 4.63 7.37 8.93
C THR A 91 5.63 6.66 8.01
N THR A 92 5.23 6.31 6.79
CA THR A 92 6.11 5.68 5.81
C THR A 92 7.18 6.65 5.31
N VAL A 93 6.82 7.89 5.04
CA VAL A 93 7.77 8.96 4.67
C VAL A 93 8.81 9.17 5.78
N ILE A 94 8.38 9.26 7.05
CA ILE A 94 9.30 9.38 8.19
C ILE A 94 10.27 8.19 8.23
N GLY A 95 9.76 6.97 8.03
CA GLY A 95 10.58 5.77 7.97
C GLY A 95 11.64 5.83 6.87
N PHE A 96 11.29 6.24 5.64
CA PHE A 96 12.25 6.35 4.55
C PHE A 96 13.19 7.55 4.65
N ILE A 97 12.74 8.68 5.23
CA ILE A 97 13.64 9.80 5.54
C ILE A 97 14.74 9.37 6.49
N SER A 98 14.50 8.46 7.42
CA SER A 98 15.55 7.97 8.33
C SER A 98 16.72 7.32 7.59
N LEU A 99 16.49 6.74 6.41
CA LEU A 99 17.54 6.15 5.58
C LEU A 99 18.51 7.21 5.00
N THR A 100 18.08 8.46 4.91
CA THR A 100 18.94 9.55 4.39
C THR A 100 20.11 9.88 5.34
N PHE A 101 20.03 9.48 6.59
CA PHE A 101 21.09 9.65 7.58
C PHE A 101 22.11 8.50 7.58
N THR A 102 21.95 7.51 6.70
CA THR A 102 22.86 6.38 6.57
C THR A 102 24.11 6.80 5.80
N PRO A 103 25.32 6.41 6.21
CA PRO A 103 26.57 6.80 5.53
C PRO A 103 26.75 6.13 4.16
N MET A 104 25.84 5.26 3.74
CA MET A 104 25.87 4.54 2.47
C MET A 104 25.08 5.27 1.38
N LYS A 105 25.74 5.87 0.42
CA LYS A 105 25.14 6.64 -0.69
C LYS A 105 23.96 5.94 -1.41
N PRO A 106 24.02 4.64 -1.76
CA PRO A 106 22.89 3.97 -2.40
C PRO A 106 21.64 3.93 -1.53
N ILE A 107 21.77 3.77 -0.21
CA ILE A 107 20.66 3.73 0.75
C ILE A 107 20.08 5.13 0.96
N GLU A 108 20.93 6.14 1.10
CA GLU A 108 20.53 7.55 1.16
C GLU A 108 19.67 7.92 -0.05
N THR A 109 20.13 7.59 -1.27
CA THR A 109 19.40 7.88 -2.52
C THR A 109 18.03 7.21 -2.56
N VAL A 110 17.92 5.96 -2.14
CA VAL A 110 16.63 5.25 -2.03
C VAL A 110 15.72 5.91 -1.01
N GLY A 111 16.26 6.33 0.15
CA GLY A 111 15.51 7.03 1.18
C GLY A 111 14.88 8.33 0.65
N ILE A 112 15.64 9.14 -0.06
CA ILE A 112 15.16 10.37 -0.70
C ILE A 112 14.10 10.06 -1.76
N ALA A 113 14.37 9.11 -2.65
CA ALA A 113 13.48 8.73 -3.73
C ALA A 113 12.12 8.22 -3.23
N LEU A 114 12.13 7.33 -2.23
CA LEU A 114 10.90 6.78 -1.66
C LEU A 114 10.13 7.83 -0.87
N SER A 115 10.81 8.67 -0.08
CA SER A 115 10.15 9.74 0.67
C SER A 115 9.42 10.72 -0.26
N GLY A 116 10.09 11.20 -1.29
CA GLY A 116 9.49 12.08 -2.30
C GLY A 116 8.41 11.37 -3.11
N GLY A 117 8.69 10.14 -3.54
CA GLY A 117 7.77 9.31 -4.32
C GLY A 117 6.46 9.02 -3.57
N ILE A 118 6.51 8.73 -2.28
CA ILE A 118 5.30 8.49 -1.46
C ILE A 118 4.44 9.74 -1.35
N VAL A 119 5.04 10.92 -1.21
CA VAL A 119 4.31 12.18 -1.21
C VAL A 119 3.60 12.36 -2.55
N ILE A 120 4.29 12.13 -3.68
CA ILE A 120 3.71 12.21 -5.02
C ILE A 120 2.58 11.19 -5.20
N VAL A 121 2.80 9.92 -4.81
CA VAL A 121 1.77 8.86 -4.84
C VAL A 121 0.53 9.28 -4.07
N TYR A 122 0.70 9.80 -2.86
CA TYR A 122 -0.41 10.25 -2.04
C TYR A 122 -1.24 11.32 -2.73
N PHE A 123 -0.59 12.41 -3.21
CA PHE A 123 -1.30 13.49 -3.88
C PHE A 123 -2.00 13.05 -5.18
N LEU A 124 -1.32 12.27 -6.01
CA LEU A 124 -1.94 11.76 -7.25
C LEU A 124 -3.10 10.81 -6.95
N THR A 125 -2.97 9.95 -5.95
CA THR A 125 -4.07 9.06 -5.55
C THR A 125 -5.26 9.85 -5.03
N MET A 126 -5.05 10.84 -4.14
CA MET A 126 -6.13 11.65 -3.57
C MET A 126 -6.85 12.51 -4.62
N THR A 127 -6.18 12.90 -5.68
CA THR A 127 -6.77 13.72 -6.75
C THR A 127 -7.33 12.87 -7.89
N MET A 128 -6.59 11.90 -8.40
CA MET A 128 -6.96 11.16 -9.60
C MET A 128 -7.98 10.03 -9.31
N VAL A 129 -7.85 9.31 -8.19
CA VAL A 129 -8.74 8.17 -7.90
C VAL A 129 -10.21 8.61 -7.79
N PRO A 130 -10.58 9.67 -7.06
CA PRO A 130 -11.96 10.14 -7.02
C PRO A 130 -12.50 10.54 -8.40
N ASN A 131 -11.71 11.31 -9.16
CA ASN A 131 -12.10 11.77 -10.49
C ASN A 131 -12.27 10.61 -11.47
N LEU A 132 -11.35 9.63 -11.48
CA LEU A 132 -11.46 8.44 -12.30
C LEU A 132 -12.65 7.54 -11.89
N THR A 133 -12.94 7.48 -10.59
CA THR A 133 -14.09 6.73 -10.06
C THR A 133 -15.42 7.30 -10.59
N LEU A 134 -15.54 8.63 -10.64
CA LEU A 134 -16.70 9.31 -11.22
C LEU A 134 -16.76 9.14 -12.73
N LEU A 135 -15.65 9.37 -13.43
CA LEU A 135 -15.55 9.33 -14.87
C LEU A 135 -15.89 7.93 -15.44
N LEU A 136 -15.36 6.89 -14.80
CA LEU A 136 -15.56 5.52 -15.23
C LEU A 136 -16.86 4.88 -14.69
N ASP A 137 -17.68 5.64 -13.96
CA ASP A 137 -18.92 5.16 -13.32
C ASP A 137 -18.71 3.81 -12.62
N LEU A 138 -17.85 3.80 -11.61
CA LEU A 138 -17.52 2.58 -10.89
C LEU A 138 -18.74 2.09 -10.10
N ARG A 139 -19.25 0.93 -10.49
CA ARG A 139 -20.33 0.22 -9.79
C ARG A 139 -19.79 -1.08 -9.23
N LYS A 140 -19.26 -1.02 -8.02
CA LYS A 140 -18.78 -2.22 -7.35
C LYS A 140 -19.94 -2.90 -6.63
N PRO A 141 -20.35 -4.11 -7.04
CA PRO A 141 -21.38 -4.84 -6.32
C PRO A 141 -20.87 -5.19 -4.91
N LYS A 142 -21.71 -5.00 -3.90
CA LYS A 142 -21.46 -5.55 -2.57
C LYS A 142 -21.39 -7.07 -2.71
N HIS A 143 -20.21 -7.65 -2.59
CA HIS A 143 -20.07 -9.09 -2.55
C HIS A 143 -20.27 -9.57 -1.11
N PRO A 144 -21.12 -10.57 -0.87
CA PRO A 144 -21.10 -11.25 0.41
C PRO A 144 -19.70 -11.86 0.61
N PRO A 145 -19.18 -11.87 1.84
CA PRO A 145 -17.89 -12.49 2.11
C PRO A 145 -17.92 -13.94 1.63
N LEU A 146 -16.81 -14.39 1.02
CA LEU A 146 -16.72 -15.79 0.60
C LEU A 146 -16.86 -16.69 1.84
N PRO A 147 -17.70 -17.74 1.80
CA PRO A 147 -17.98 -18.56 2.98
C PRO A 147 -16.73 -19.23 3.56
N VAL A 148 -15.68 -19.39 2.75
CA VAL A 148 -14.37 -19.87 3.20
C VAL A 148 -13.71 -18.86 4.15
N PHE A 149 -13.75 -17.56 3.83
CA PHE A 149 -13.19 -16.52 4.70
C PHE A 149 -13.94 -16.41 6.02
N GLU A 150 -15.27 -16.58 6.01
CA GLU A 150 -16.08 -16.54 7.22
C GLU A 150 -15.65 -17.67 8.20
N LYS A 151 -15.43 -18.88 7.70
CA LYS A 151 -14.92 -19.99 8.51
C LYS A 151 -13.51 -19.75 9.04
N VAL A 152 -12.61 -19.22 8.19
CA VAL A 152 -11.21 -18.94 8.58
C VAL A 152 -11.15 -17.84 9.65
N VAL A 153 -12.00 -16.81 9.56
CA VAL A 153 -12.04 -15.71 10.55
C VAL A 153 -12.68 -16.16 11.87
N GLN A 154 -13.61 -17.10 11.86
CA GLN A 154 -14.23 -17.61 13.10
C GLN A 154 -13.26 -18.37 14.00
N VAL A 155 -12.25 -19.06 13.44
CA VAL A 155 -11.26 -19.82 14.22
C VAL A 155 -10.45 -18.93 15.17
N PRO A 156 -9.79 -17.86 14.72
CA PRO A 156 -9.05 -16.98 15.63
C PRO A 156 -9.98 -16.24 16.62
N ILE A 157 -11.22 -15.94 16.28
CA ILE A 157 -12.17 -15.30 17.20
C ILE A 157 -12.54 -16.25 18.34
N LYS A 158 -12.85 -17.52 18.02
CA LYS A 158 -13.24 -18.52 19.01
C LYS A 158 -12.08 -18.98 19.89
N TRP A 159 -10.87 -19.03 19.34
CA TRP A 159 -9.65 -19.54 19.99
C TRP A 159 -8.58 -18.46 20.15
N SER A 160 -8.97 -17.21 20.37
CA SER A 160 -8.06 -16.06 20.40
C SER A 160 -6.84 -16.24 21.32
N LYS A 161 -7.05 -16.75 22.52
CA LYS A 161 -5.98 -17.04 23.47
C LYS A 161 -5.03 -18.14 22.97
N GLY A 162 -5.57 -19.19 22.34
CA GLY A 162 -4.77 -20.30 21.78
C GLY A 162 -3.94 -19.84 20.60
N VAL A 163 -4.52 -19.03 19.71
CA VAL A 163 -3.80 -18.47 18.56
C VAL A 163 -2.64 -17.57 19.02
N ILE A 164 -2.89 -16.69 19.99
CA ILE A 164 -1.83 -15.83 20.55
C ILE A 164 -0.73 -16.68 21.21
N ALA A 165 -1.12 -17.70 21.97
CA ALA A 165 -0.14 -18.60 22.62
C ALA A 165 0.73 -19.33 21.58
N ILE A 166 0.16 -19.84 20.50
CA ILE A 166 0.90 -20.50 19.40
C ILE A 166 1.91 -19.53 18.78
N PHE A 167 1.50 -18.30 18.45
CA PHE A 167 2.41 -17.30 17.87
C PHE A 167 3.53 -16.92 18.86
N MET A 168 3.23 -16.77 20.14
CA MET A 168 4.25 -16.50 21.16
C MET A 168 5.25 -17.64 21.28
N VAL A 169 4.78 -18.89 21.27
CA VAL A 169 5.65 -20.07 21.29
C VAL A 169 6.52 -20.14 20.03
N MET A 170 5.96 -19.87 18.85
CA MET A 170 6.73 -19.84 17.59
C MET A 170 7.82 -18.75 17.62
N ILE A 171 7.51 -17.56 18.11
CA ILE A 171 8.50 -16.47 18.25
C ILE A 171 9.62 -16.90 19.23
N PHE A 172 9.26 -17.51 20.35
CA PHE A 172 10.24 -17.97 21.35
C PHE A 172 11.15 -19.06 20.79
N ILE A 173 10.59 -20.07 20.10
CA ILE A 173 11.35 -21.15 19.47
C ILE A 173 12.25 -20.59 18.36
N SER A 174 11.74 -19.72 17.48
CA SER A 174 12.55 -19.14 16.39
C SER A 174 13.66 -18.24 16.92
N GLY A 175 13.43 -17.51 18.02
CA GLY A 175 14.45 -16.70 18.67
C GLY A 175 15.55 -17.54 19.30
N PHE A 176 15.19 -18.65 19.96
CA PHE A 176 16.15 -19.55 20.59
C PHE A 176 17.00 -20.31 19.54
N TRP A 177 16.36 -20.86 18.49
CA TRP A 177 17.09 -21.54 17.42
C TRP A 177 17.88 -20.59 16.52
N GLY A 178 17.42 -19.34 16.39
CA GLY A 178 18.13 -18.33 15.62
C GLY A 178 19.47 -17.94 16.26
N GLN A 179 19.56 -17.91 17.58
CA GLN A 179 20.80 -17.59 18.28
C GLN A 179 21.88 -18.67 18.09
N GLU A 180 21.52 -19.95 18.22
CA GLU A 180 22.48 -21.05 18.04
C GLU A 180 23.09 -21.08 16.63
N ASN A 181 22.28 -20.81 15.58
CA ASN A 181 22.76 -20.87 14.19
C ASN A 181 23.49 -19.60 13.73
N VAL A 182 23.38 -18.49 14.43
CA VAL A 182 24.11 -17.24 14.08
C VAL A 182 25.53 -17.28 14.64
N GLU A 183 25.77 -17.90 15.79
CA GLU A 183 27.11 -18.03 16.37
C GLU A 183 27.99 -18.98 15.55
N GLU A 184 27.42 -20.02 14.92
CA GLU A 184 28.17 -20.99 14.11
C GLU A 184 28.70 -20.45 12.76
N ASN A 185 28.20 -19.30 12.27
CA ASN A 185 28.58 -18.72 10.97
C ASN A 185 29.50 -17.49 11.07
N ILE A 186 30.06 -17.19 12.23
CA ILE A 186 30.94 -16.04 12.45
C ILE A 186 32.44 -16.45 12.56
N ASP A 187 32.76 -17.74 12.60
CA ASP A 187 34.09 -18.33 12.47
C ASP A 187 34.37 -18.71 11.01
#